data_bbccc6a8deac03860bdc3ceaf438c5fe
#
_entry.id   bbccc6a8deac03860bdc3ceaf438c5fe
#
_cell.length_a   1.000
_cell.length_b   1.000
_cell.length_c   1.000
_cell.angle_alpha   90.00
_cell.angle_beta   90.00
_cell.angle_gamma   90.00
#
_symmetry.space_group_name_H-M   'P 1'
#
loop_
_entity.id
_entity.type
_entity.pdbx_description
1 polymer ?
#
loop_
_entity_poly.entity_id
_entity_poly.type
_entity_poly.pdbx_seq_one_letter_code
_entity_poly.pdbx_strand_id
1 'polypeptide(L)'
;MSIFGRIKRLFLSPKSHEVALVLGGGGARGIAHIGAIEALEERGYVIHSVTGTSIGALVGGLWAAGKMKELKDIVLKLNKKEVLSLMDISIGLNHLMSGEKLLTVFDQLVGDRKIEDLPVNFCCSASDLVSGKETVFRRGSLKMAMRASISIPCFFKPVRFHRHIYVDGGVHNTLPLNRVARIKGDWLFAVNASAPDRRFAPAFVSKIRKHREGKFGKFLDSISFHN
;
A
#
# COMPACT_ATOMS: atom_id res chain seq x y z
N MET A 1 47.09 -13.37 7.04
CA MET A 1 45.63 -13.46 6.77
C MET A 1 45.33 -14.85 6.26
N SER A 2 44.58 -15.65 7.01
CA SER A 2 44.30 -17.05 6.72
C SER A 2 43.44 -17.20 5.46
N ILE A 3 43.77 -18.22 4.64
CA ILE A 3 42.99 -18.65 3.46
C ILE A 3 41.51 -18.87 3.80
N PHE A 4 41.18 -19.31 5.02
CA PHE A 4 39.81 -19.44 5.54
C PHE A 4 39.05 -18.10 5.63
N GLY A 5 39.73 -17.00 5.88
CA GLY A 5 39.12 -15.68 5.90
C GLY A 5 38.73 -15.16 4.51
N ARG A 6 39.45 -15.58 3.46
CA ARG A 6 39.15 -15.24 2.06
C ARG A 6 38.01 -16.08 1.51
N ILE A 7 37.90 -17.33 1.88
CA ILE A 7 36.84 -18.24 1.44
C ILE A 7 35.50 -17.81 2.06
N LYS A 8 35.46 -17.39 3.34
CA LYS A 8 34.24 -16.88 3.97
C LYS A 8 33.71 -15.61 3.31
N ARG A 9 34.58 -14.76 2.72
CA ARG A 9 34.15 -13.57 1.95
C ARG A 9 33.63 -13.92 0.55
N LEU A 10 34.02 -15.05 -0.04
CA LEU A 10 33.55 -15.46 -1.37
C LEU A 10 32.12 -16.07 -1.34
N PHE A 11 31.67 -16.59 -0.18
CA PHE A 11 30.35 -17.24 -0.03
C PHE A 11 29.30 -16.37 0.66
N LEU A 12 29.70 -15.21 1.17
CA LEU A 12 28.77 -14.17 1.60
C LEU A 12 28.68 -13.12 0.48
N SER A 13 27.97 -13.46 -0.60
CA SER A 13 27.37 -12.40 -1.42
C SER A 13 26.65 -11.47 -0.45
N PRO A 14 26.86 -10.13 -0.50
CA PRO A 14 26.05 -9.24 0.30
C PRO A 14 24.62 -9.61 -0.01
N LYS A 15 23.85 -10.02 1.02
CA LYS A 15 22.42 -10.28 0.84
C LYS A 15 21.87 -9.00 0.21
N SER A 16 21.32 -9.12 -0.98
CA SER A 16 20.69 -7.99 -1.63
C SER A 16 19.70 -7.39 -0.64
N HIS A 17 19.84 -6.11 -0.33
CA HIS A 17 18.86 -5.37 0.46
C HIS A 17 17.75 -4.82 -0.44
N GLU A 18 17.75 -5.19 -1.71
CA GLU A 18 16.75 -4.80 -2.70
C GLU A 18 15.44 -5.53 -2.47
N VAL A 19 14.35 -4.78 -2.48
CA VAL A 19 13.00 -5.28 -2.20
C VAL A 19 12.05 -4.93 -3.34
N ALA A 20 11.33 -5.95 -3.80
CA ALA A 20 10.07 -5.80 -4.54
C ALA A 20 8.91 -5.89 -3.54
N LEU A 21 8.17 -4.79 -3.36
CA LEU A 21 7.12 -4.68 -2.35
C LEU A 21 5.73 -4.81 -2.95
N VAL A 22 4.89 -5.62 -2.31
CA VAL A 22 3.49 -5.81 -2.69
C VAL A 22 2.59 -5.37 -1.54
N LEU A 23 1.69 -4.44 -1.82
CA LEU A 23 0.74 -3.87 -0.87
C LEU A 23 -0.69 -4.27 -1.24
N GLY A 24 -1.28 -5.15 -0.46
CA GLY A 24 -2.62 -5.66 -0.70
C GLY A 24 -3.73 -4.66 -0.41
N GLY A 25 -4.93 -4.95 -0.92
CA GLY A 25 -6.17 -4.29 -0.52
C GLY A 25 -6.52 -4.61 0.93
N GLY A 26 -7.40 -3.82 1.54
CA GLY A 26 -7.83 -4.06 2.93
C GLY A 26 -8.56 -2.89 3.59
N GLY A 27 -9.02 -1.91 2.81
CA GLY A 27 -9.69 -0.72 3.34
C GLY A 27 -8.81 0.01 4.35
N ALA A 28 -9.36 0.53 5.44
CA ALA A 28 -8.61 1.28 6.42
C ALA A 28 -7.47 0.48 7.12
N ARG A 29 -7.54 -0.86 7.12
CA ARG A 29 -6.43 -1.69 7.61
C ARG A 29 -5.13 -1.47 6.82
N GLY A 30 -5.22 -0.95 5.60
CA GLY A 30 -4.07 -0.59 4.78
C GLY A 30 -3.19 0.53 5.32
N ILE A 31 -3.61 1.26 6.36
CA ILE A 31 -2.74 2.16 7.13
C ILE A 31 -1.49 1.42 7.63
N ALA A 32 -1.58 0.12 7.89
CA ALA A 32 -0.45 -0.72 8.25
C ALA A 32 0.66 -0.77 7.18
N HIS A 33 0.34 -0.49 5.92
CA HIS A 33 1.34 -0.43 4.85
C HIS A 33 2.39 0.67 5.10
N ILE A 34 1.99 1.80 5.71
CA ILE A 34 2.90 2.88 6.07
C ILE A 34 3.99 2.35 7.01
N GLY A 35 3.57 1.69 8.11
CA GLY A 35 4.51 1.12 9.07
C GLY A 35 5.37 -0.01 8.49
N ALA A 36 4.86 -0.76 7.51
CA ALA A 36 5.63 -1.79 6.84
C ALA A 36 6.74 -1.20 5.95
N ILE A 37 6.44 -0.13 5.20
CA ILE A 37 7.42 0.60 4.40
C ILE A 37 8.50 1.19 5.30
N GLU A 38 8.13 1.92 6.35
CA GLU A 38 9.07 2.51 7.30
C GLU A 38 9.97 1.45 7.94
N ALA A 39 9.39 0.32 8.36
CA ALA A 39 10.15 -0.75 8.95
C ALA A 39 11.16 -1.40 7.99
N LEU A 40 10.91 -1.41 6.70
CA LEU A 40 11.87 -1.85 5.69
C LEU A 40 12.99 -0.83 5.52
N GLU A 41 12.64 0.46 5.35
CA GLU A 41 13.59 1.55 5.18
C GLU A 41 14.51 1.70 6.41
N GLU A 42 13.98 1.66 7.63
CA GLU A 42 14.74 1.70 8.89
C GLU A 42 15.73 0.54 9.03
N ARG A 43 15.47 -0.59 8.39
CA ARG A 43 16.37 -1.76 8.36
C ARG A 43 17.34 -1.74 7.19
N GLY A 44 17.40 -0.65 6.45
CA GLY A 44 18.31 -0.46 5.33
C GLY A 44 17.92 -1.24 4.07
N TYR A 45 16.66 -1.68 3.95
CA TYR A 45 16.16 -2.24 2.70
C TYR A 45 15.87 -1.14 1.69
N VAL A 46 16.21 -1.39 0.43
CA VAL A 46 15.94 -0.49 -0.70
C VAL A 46 14.77 -1.02 -1.49
N ILE A 47 13.66 -0.31 -1.46
CA ILE A 47 12.46 -0.69 -2.22
C ILE A 47 12.62 -0.16 -3.65
N HIS A 48 12.99 -1.04 -4.59
CA HIS A 48 13.18 -0.67 -6.00
C HIS A 48 11.89 -0.72 -6.82
N SER A 49 10.90 -1.48 -6.36
CA SER A 49 9.60 -1.59 -7.02
C SER A 49 8.49 -1.79 -6.00
N VAL A 50 7.33 -1.21 -6.28
CA VAL A 50 6.12 -1.38 -5.47
C VAL A 50 4.91 -1.60 -6.37
N THR A 51 4.07 -2.55 -5.97
CA THR A 51 2.76 -2.73 -6.59
C THR A 51 1.68 -2.75 -5.52
N GLY A 52 0.53 -2.21 -5.86
CA GLY A 52 -0.57 -2.13 -4.90
C GLY A 52 -1.94 -2.37 -5.50
N THR A 53 -2.87 -2.76 -4.64
CA THR A 53 -4.31 -2.83 -4.94
C THR A 53 -5.08 -2.04 -3.89
N SER A 54 -6.07 -1.25 -4.34
CA SER A 54 -6.93 -0.48 -3.44
C SER A 54 -6.11 0.44 -2.53
N ILE A 55 -6.30 0.38 -1.22
CA ILE A 55 -5.50 1.16 -0.25
C ILE A 55 -3.99 0.92 -0.43
N GLY A 56 -3.58 -0.27 -0.85
CA GLY A 56 -2.18 -0.56 -1.16
C GLY A 56 -1.66 0.22 -2.36
N ALA A 57 -2.51 0.48 -3.36
CA ALA A 57 -2.19 1.34 -4.50
C ALA A 57 -2.07 2.81 -4.07
N LEU A 58 -2.94 3.26 -3.17
CA LEU A 58 -2.90 4.62 -2.63
C LEU A 58 -1.62 4.86 -1.82
N VAL A 59 -1.33 4.00 -0.84
CA VAL A 59 -0.14 4.15 0.01
C VAL A 59 1.13 3.99 -0.81
N GLY A 60 1.22 2.96 -1.66
CA GLY A 60 2.37 2.72 -2.52
C GLY A 60 2.61 3.82 -3.54
N GLY A 61 1.55 4.35 -4.16
CA GLY A 61 1.63 5.46 -5.11
C GLY A 61 2.06 6.77 -4.46
N LEU A 62 1.53 7.10 -3.29
CA LEU A 62 1.94 8.28 -2.52
C LEU A 62 3.39 8.15 -2.02
N TRP A 63 3.80 6.97 -1.55
CA TRP A 63 5.18 6.71 -1.17
C TRP A 63 6.12 6.87 -2.37
N ALA A 64 5.81 6.25 -3.50
CA ALA A 64 6.60 6.36 -4.73
C ALA A 64 6.68 7.80 -5.26
N ALA A 65 5.64 8.61 -4.99
CA ALA A 65 5.62 10.04 -5.30
C ALA A 65 6.36 10.91 -4.28
N GLY A 66 6.98 10.33 -3.23
CA GLY A 66 7.67 11.07 -2.16
C GLY A 66 6.71 11.81 -1.22
N LYS A 67 5.47 11.33 -1.06
CA LYS A 67 4.39 11.97 -0.30
C LYS A 67 4.02 11.24 1.00
N MET A 68 4.95 10.42 1.51
CA MET A 68 4.71 9.63 2.72
C MET A 68 4.49 10.50 3.96
N LYS A 69 5.22 11.62 4.08
CA LYS A 69 5.08 12.54 5.21
C LYS A 69 3.69 13.15 5.24
N GLU A 70 3.24 13.69 4.10
CA GLU A 70 1.91 14.30 3.97
C GLU A 70 0.80 13.27 4.21
N LEU A 71 0.96 12.04 3.72
CA LEU A 71 0.04 10.94 3.99
C LEU A 71 -0.05 10.66 5.51
N LYS A 72 1.07 10.57 6.20
CA LYS A 72 1.10 10.36 7.67
C LYS A 72 0.41 11.49 8.41
N ASP A 73 0.70 12.74 8.03
CA ASP A 73 0.09 13.91 8.66
C ASP A 73 -1.43 13.93 8.50
N ILE A 74 -1.94 13.49 7.35
CA ILE A 74 -3.37 13.34 7.10
C ILE A 74 -3.95 12.23 7.98
N VAL A 75 -3.35 11.04 7.95
CA VAL A 75 -3.82 9.87 8.70
C VAL A 75 -3.83 10.14 10.21
N LEU A 76 -2.82 10.84 10.74
CA LEU A 76 -2.73 11.18 12.16
C LEU A 76 -3.76 12.24 12.61
N LYS A 77 -4.29 13.04 11.68
CA LYS A 77 -5.35 14.01 11.95
C LYS A 77 -6.74 13.39 11.93
N LEU A 78 -6.91 12.23 11.31
CA LEU A 78 -8.19 11.52 11.29
C LEU A 78 -8.53 11.06 12.71
N ASN A 79 -9.72 11.39 13.17
CA ASN A 79 -10.23 10.85 14.43
C ASN A 79 -10.75 9.42 14.24
N LYS A 80 -10.98 8.70 15.36
CA LYS A 80 -11.43 7.32 15.34
C LYS A 80 -12.73 7.12 14.54
N LYS A 81 -13.67 8.08 14.59
CA LYS A 81 -14.92 8.01 13.84
C LYS A 81 -14.70 8.15 12.35
N GLU A 82 -13.79 9.03 11.93
CA GLU A 82 -13.42 9.21 10.52
C GLU A 82 -12.71 7.98 9.96
N VAL A 83 -11.77 7.40 10.72
CA VAL A 83 -11.13 6.13 10.34
C VAL A 83 -12.15 5.01 10.24
N LEU A 84 -13.05 4.89 11.22
CA LEU A 84 -14.13 3.90 11.20
C LEU A 84 -15.08 4.14 10.03
N SER A 85 -15.41 5.41 9.71
CA SER A 85 -16.26 5.72 8.55
C SER A 85 -15.64 5.31 7.22
N LEU A 86 -14.31 5.30 7.13
CA LEU A 86 -13.57 4.75 5.98
C LEU A 86 -13.56 3.22 5.96
N MET A 87 -13.85 2.57 7.10
CA MET A 87 -13.92 1.11 7.24
C MET A 87 -15.34 0.57 7.17
N ASP A 88 -16.32 1.37 7.62
CA ASP A 88 -17.69 0.91 7.77
C ASP A 88 -18.38 0.89 6.41
N ILE A 89 -18.75 -0.31 6.00
CA ILE A 89 -19.55 -0.61 4.80
C ILE A 89 -21.01 -0.20 5.01
N SER A 90 -21.32 0.55 6.07
CA SER A 90 -22.68 1.04 6.32
C SER A 90 -23.06 2.12 5.31
N ILE A 91 -24.07 1.80 4.53
CA ILE A 91 -24.62 2.59 3.43
C ILE A 91 -25.23 3.89 3.96
N GLY A 92 -24.54 5.01 3.76
CA GLY A 92 -25.07 6.35 4.09
C GLY A 92 -24.46 7.44 3.21
N LEU A 93 -25.29 8.34 2.70
CA LEU A 93 -24.88 9.46 1.82
C LEU A 93 -23.76 10.32 2.41
N ASN A 94 -23.70 10.46 3.73
CA ASN A 94 -22.68 11.25 4.42
C ASN A 94 -21.28 10.65 4.35
N HIS A 95 -21.17 9.31 4.25
CA HIS A 95 -19.89 8.59 4.16
C HIS A 95 -19.27 8.71 2.76
N LEU A 96 -20.10 8.66 1.72
CA LEU A 96 -19.69 8.90 0.33
C LEU A 96 -19.03 10.27 0.16
N MET A 97 -19.60 11.31 0.77
CA MET A 97 -19.06 12.67 0.71
C MET A 97 -17.72 12.82 1.44
N SER A 98 -17.52 12.14 2.56
CA SER A 98 -16.27 12.19 3.33
C SER A 98 -15.14 11.48 2.60
N GLY A 99 -15.40 10.31 2.01
CA GLY A 99 -14.44 9.56 1.21
C GLY A 99 -13.99 10.33 -0.04
N GLU A 100 -14.92 10.95 -0.77
CA GLU A 100 -14.58 11.76 -1.96
C GLU A 100 -13.73 12.98 -1.61
N LYS A 101 -13.97 13.65 -0.48
CA LYS A 101 -13.11 14.74 0.00
C LYS A 101 -11.69 14.29 0.27
N LEU A 102 -11.53 13.15 0.96
CA LEU A 102 -10.21 12.60 1.25
C LEU A 102 -9.46 12.23 -0.03
N LEU A 103 -10.16 11.62 -0.99
CA LEU A 103 -9.59 11.29 -2.30
C LEU A 103 -9.16 12.55 -3.07
N THR A 104 -9.92 13.64 -2.96
CA THR A 104 -9.54 14.92 -3.55
C THR A 104 -8.24 15.47 -2.96
N VAL A 105 -8.01 15.31 -1.65
CA VAL A 105 -6.75 15.69 -1.00
C VAL A 105 -5.59 14.87 -1.55
N PHE A 106 -5.75 13.56 -1.69
CA PHE A 106 -4.70 12.69 -2.26
C PHE A 106 -4.42 13.03 -3.73
N ASP A 107 -5.47 13.35 -4.50
CA ASP A 107 -5.33 13.80 -5.89
C ASP A 107 -4.50 15.09 -5.99
N GLN A 108 -4.70 16.04 -5.07
CA GLN A 108 -3.90 17.27 -5.01
C GLN A 108 -2.44 17.01 -4.63
N LEU A 109 -2.18 16.06 -3.72
CA LEU A 109 -0.80 15.69 -3.33
C LEU A 109 0.00 15.11 -4.47
N VAL A 110 -0.64 14.35 -5.34
CA VAL A 110 0.00 13.71 -6.48
C VAL A 110 0.11 14.65 -7.67
N GLY A 111 -0.90 15.50 -7.90
CA GLY A 111 -0.96 16.39 -9.06
C GLY A 111 -1.03 15.61 -10.38
N ASP A 112 -0.36 16.13 -11.41
CA ASP A 112 -0.37 15.57 -12.77
C ASP A 112 0.80 14.60 -13.05
N ARG A 113 1.37 14.02 -12.00
CA ARG A 113 2.49 13.07 -12.15
C ARG A 113 2.07 11.85 -12.94
N LYS A 114 2.99 11.37 -13.76
CA LYS A 114 2.85 10.09 -14.48
C LYS A 114 3.58 8.99 -13.71
N ILE A 115 3.10 7.76 -13.86
CA ILE A 115 3.67 6.57 -13.23
C ILE A 115 5.11 6.35 -13.69
N GLU A 116 5.37 6.53 -14.99
CA GLU A 116 6.69 6.35 -15.61
C GLU A 116 7.74 7.39 -15.15
N ASP A 117 7.31 8.49 -14.56
CA ASP A 117 8.21 9.55 -14.05
C ASP A 117 8.56 9.38 -12.56
N LEU A 118 8.05 8.33 -11.93
CA LEU A 118 8.35 8.04 -10.53
C LEU A 118 9.77 7.49 -10.36
N PRO A 119 10.45 7.80 -9.24
CA PRO A 119 11.82 7.34 -8.99
C PRO A 119 11.95 5.84 -8.79
N VAL A 120 10.83 5.13 -8.58
CA VAL A 120 10.76 3.68 -8.38
C VAL A 120 9.72 3.07 -9.30
N ASN A 121 9.88 1.80 -9.66
CA ASN A 121 8.87 1.09 -10.44
C ASN A 121 7.57 0.96 -9.64
N PHE A 122 6.54 1.64 -10.08
CA PHE A 122 5.20 1.55 -9.50
C PHE A 122 4.22 0.94 -10.48
N CYS A 123 3.32 0.10 -9.97
CA CYS A 123 2.09 -0.23 -10.68
C CYS A 123 0.94 -0.50 -9.71
N CYS A 124 -0.27 -0.39 -10.19
CA CYS A 124 -1.44 -0.77 -9.41
C CYS A 124 -2.49 -1.48 -10.29
N SER A 125 -3.31 -2.30 -9.62
CA SER A 125 -4.37 -3.07 -10.26
C SER A 125 -5.72 -2.39 -10.09
N ALA A 126 -6.52 -2.41 -11.16
CA ALA A 126 -7.95 -2.12 -11.13
C ALA A 126 -8.72 -3.22 -11.86
N SER A 127 -10.03 -3.23 -11.69
CA SER A 127 -10.93 -4.17 -12.36
C SER A 127 -11.74 -3.42 -13.43
N ASP A 128 -11.64 -3.86 -14.67
CA ASP A 128 -12.39 -3.27 -15.78
C ASP A 128 -13.73 -4.01 -15.97
N LEU A 129 -14.84 -3.32 -15.75
CA LEU A 129 -16.18 -3.88 -15.87
C LEU A 129 -16.61 -4.15 -17.30
N VAL A 130 -15.96 -3.49 -18.28
CA VAL A 130 -16.31 -3.68 -19.71
C VAL A 130 -15.69 -4.96 -20.24
N SER A 131 -14.41 -5.20 -19.95
CA SER A 131 -13.71 -6.40 -20.40
C SER A 131 -13.85 -7.58 -19.43
N GLY A 132 -14.27 -7.35 -18.19
CA GLY A 132 -14.30 -8.37 -17.13
C GLY A 132 -12.91 -8.83 -16.70
N LYS A 133 -11.87 -8.02 -16.89
CA LYS A 133 -10.47 -8.40 -16.63
C LYS A 133 -9.78 -7.43 -15.68
N GLU A 134 -8.70 -7.92 -15.07
CA GLU A 134 -7.76 -7.06 -14.36
C GLU A 134 -7.03 -6.14 -15.34
N THR A 135 -6.94 -4.86 -14.99
CA THR A 135 -6.09 -3.88 -15.66
C THR A 135 -4.96 -3.47 -14.72
N VAL A 136 -3.72 -3.55 -15.19
CA VAL A 136 -2.55 -3.12 -14.42
C VAL A 136 -2.01 -1.82 -15.03
N PHE A 137 -2.10 -0.76 -14.27
CA PHE A 137 -1.56 0.54 -14.66
C PHE A 137 -0.06 0.60 -14.34
N ARG A 138 0.75 0.74 -15.38
CA ARG A 138 2.22 0.86 -15.32
C ARG A 138 2.71 2.18 -15.91
N ARG A 139 1.84 2.92 -16.55
CA ARG A 139 2.10 4.19 -17.23
C ARG A 139 0.87 5.06 -17.19
N GLY A 140 1.05 6.36 -17.47
CA GLY A 140 0.00 7.35 -17.52
C GLY A 140 -0.24 8.02 -16.16
N SER A 141 -1.37 8.69 -16.00
CA SER A 141 -1.68 9.47 -14.80
C SER A 141 -1.71 8.62 -13.53
N LEU A 142 -0.82 8.92 -12.59
CA LEU A 142 -0.76 8.27 -11.28
C LEU A 142 -2.07 8.47 -10.51
N LYS A 143 -2.61 9.69 -10.54
CA LYS A 143 -3.89 10.05 -9.94
C LYS A 143 -5.03 9.17 -10.47
N MET A 144 -5.16 9.06 -11.79
CA MET A 144 -6.21 8.26 -12.42
C MET A 144 -6.07 6.78 -12.06
N ALA A 145 -4.85 6.24 -12.08
CA ALA A 145 -4.58 4.85 -11.76
C ALA A 145 -4.91 4.51 -10.30
N MET A 146 -4.50 5.37 -9.35
CA MET A 146 -4.87 5.22 -7.94
C MET A 146 -6.39 5.31 -7.74
N ARG A 147 -7.05 6.31 -8.35
CA ARG A 147 -8.52 6.46 -8.29
C ARG A 147 -9.25 5.22 -8.81
N ALA A 148 -8.80 4.66 -9.93
CA ALA A 148 -9.37 3.43 -10.47
C ALA A 148 -9.22 2.26 -9.48
N SER A 149 -8.01 2.12 -8.90
CA SER A 149 -7.69 1.03 -7.98
C SER A 149 -8.49 1.04 -6.67
N ILE A 150 -8.89 2.23 -6.19
CA ILE A 150 -9.65 2.41 -4.93
C ILE A 150 -11.14 2.64 -5.12
N SER A 151 -11.66 2.52 -6.34
CA SER A 151 -13.10 2.73 -6.64
C SER A 151 -13.93 1.53 -6.20
N ILE A 152 -14.06 1.32 -4.89
CA ILE A 152 -14.82 0.22 -4.29
C ILE A 152 -16.28 0.31 -4.75
N PRO A 153 -16.84 -0.77 -5.36
CA PRO A 153 -18.24 -0.79 -5.76
C PRO A 153 -19.17 -0.43 -4.61
N CYS A 154 -20.21 0.32 -4.89
CA CYS A 154 -21.19 0.84 -3.93
C CYS A 154 -20.69 1.95 -3.00
N PHE A 155 -19.36 2.21 -2.92
CA PHE A 155 -18.77 3.25 -2.08
C PHE A 155 -18.27 4.46 -2.86
N PHE A 156 -17.57 4.19 -3.95
CA PHE A 156 -17.01 5.24 -4.80
C PHE A 156 -17.53 5.12 -6.22
N LYS A 157 -17.61 6.26 -6.90
CA LYS A 157 -17.97 6.28 -8.31
C LYS A 157 -16.91 5.55 -9.12
N PRO A 158 -17.30 4.63 -10.04
CA PRO A 158 -16.38 4.02 -10.97
C PRO A 158 -15.65 5.07 -11.80
N VAL A 159 -14.38 4.82 -12.11
CA VAL A 159 -13.60 5.69 -12.99
C VAL A 159 -13.89 5.33 -14.43
N ARG A 160 -14.41 6.28 -15.21
CA ARG A 160 -14.62 6.13 -16.64
C ARG A 160 -13.44 6.74 -17.38
N PHE A 161 -12.76 5.94 -18.20
CA PHE A 161 -11.64 6.39 -18.99
C PHE A 161 -11.65 5.70 -20.36
N HIS A 162 -11.75 6.48 -21.44
CA HIS A 162 -12.02 5.98 -22.78
C HIS A 162 -13.28 5.10 -22.82
N ARG A 163 -13.12 3.84 -23.29
CA ARG A 163 -14.21 2.84 -23.39
C ARG A 163 -14.28 1.90 -22.19
N HIS A 164 -13.51 2.18 -21.13
CA HIS A 164 -13.40 1.33 -19.94
C HIS A 164 -14.09 1.94 -18.73
N ILE A 165 -14.54 1.09 -17.84
CA ILE A 165 -15.14 1.45 -16.54
C ILE A 165 -14.39 0.67 -15.46
N TYR A 166 -13.59 1.39 -14.69
CA TYR A 166 -12.76 0.80 -13.66
C TYR A 166 -13.41 0.88 -12.29
N VAL A 167 -13.30 -0.23 -11.57
CA VAL A 167 -13.60 -0.35 -10.15
C VAL A 167 -12.40 -0.92 -9.41
N ASP A 168 -12.49 -1.02 -8.08
CA ASP A 168 -11.42 -1.48 -7.20
C ASP A 168 -10.75 -2.76 -7.71
N GLY A 169 -9.42 -2.75 -7.67
CA GLY A 169 -8.61 -3.88 -8.11
C GLY A 169 -8.82 -5.15 -7.29
N GLY A 170 -9.28 -5.02 -6.06
CA GLY A 170 -9.57 -6.14 -5.16
C GLY A 170 -10.66 -7.09 -5.66
N VAL A 171 -11.47 -6.67 -6.66
CA VAL A 171 -12.45 -7.57 -7.31
C VAL A 171 -11.73 -8.71 -8.04
N HIS A 172 -10.56 -8.47 -8.63
CA HIS A 172 -9.80 -9.48 -9.36
C HIS A 172 -8.53 -9.93 -8.62
N ASN A 173 -7.79 -8.99 -8.02
CA ASN A 173 -6.46 -9.27 -7.49
C ASN A 173 -6.17 -8.43 -6.24
N THR A 174 -6.61 -8.94 -5.09
CA THR A 174 -6.46 -8.24 -3.81
C THR A 174 -4.99 -8.12 -3.36
N LEU A 175 -4.13 -9.09 -3.71
CA LEU A 175 -2.72 -9.10 -3.36
C LEU A 175 -1.88 -9.38 -4.62
N PRO A 176 -1.47 -8.35 -5.39
CA PRO A 176 -0.95 -8.49 -6.75
C PRO A 176 0.50 -8.97 -6.81
N LEU A 177 0.81 -10.12 -6.21
CA LEU A 177 2.15 -10.73 -6.16
C LEU A 177 2.77 -10.94 -7.55
N ASN A 178 1.93 -11.25 -8.53
CA ASN A 178 2.31 -11.52 -9.91
C ASN A 178 2.47 -10.27 -10.78
N ARG A 179 2.37 -9.07 -10.19
CA ARG A 179 2.41 -7.79 -10.92
C ARG A 179 3.63 -6.93 -10.59
N VAL A 180 4.30 -7.17 -9.47
CA VAL A 180 5.48 -6.41 -9.07
C VAL A 180 6.67 -6.68 -9.99
N ALA A 181 7.41 -5.64 -10.33
CA ALA A 181 8.66 -5.79 -11.10
C ALA A 181 9.74 -6.39 -10.19
N ARG A 182 10.43 -7.40 -10.70
CA ARG A 182 11.47 -8.14 -9.99
C ARG A 182 12.84 -7.95 -10.65
N ILE A 183 13.87 -7.90 -9.84
CA ILE A 183 15.26 -8.00 -10.29
C ILE A 183 15.93 -9.24 -9.68
N LYS A 184 17.03 -9.67 -10.28
CA LYS A 184 17.74 -10.86 -9.80
C LYS A 184 18.29 -10.64 -8.40
N GLY A 185 17.94 -11.50 -7.47
CA GLY A 185 18.44 -11.50 -6.10
C GLY A 185 17.67 -10.61 -5.13
N ASP A 186 16.61 -9.92 -5.57
CA ASP A 186 15.77 -9.15 -4.68
C ASP A 186 14.90 -10.02 -3.75
N TRP A 187 14.41 -9.41 -2.69
CA TRP A 187 13.42 -10.01 -1.82
C TRP A 187 12.01 -9.60 -2.25
N LEU A 188 11.09 -10.56 -2.26
CA LEU A 188 9.67 -10.28 -2.42
C LEU A 188 9.03 -10.13 -1.04
N PHE A 189 8.63 -8.91 -0.68
CA PHE A 189 7.84 -8.66 0.51
C PHE A 189 6.38 -8.37 0.13
N ALA A 190 5.46 -8.97 0.86
CA ALA A 190 4.04 -8.73 0.66
C ALA A 190 3.36 -8.40 1.99
N VAL A 191 2.58 -7.33 1.99
CA VAL A 191 1.76 -6.93 3.14
C VAL A 191 0.30 -7.19 2.81
N ASN A 192 -0.27 -8.22 3.43
CA ASN A 192 -1.66 -8.60 3.25
C ASN A 192 -2.54 -7.99 4.35
N ALA A 193 -3.12 -6.83 4.07
CA ALA A 193 -4.04 -6.15 4.99
C ALA A 193 -5.44 -6.81 5.06
N SER A 194 -5.74 -7.76 4.18
CA SER A 194 -7.00 -8.53 4.16
C SER A 194 -6.85 -9.94 4.74
N ALA A 195 -5.68 -10.28 5.27
CA ALA A 195 -5.47 -11.57 5.89
C ALA A 195 -6.51 -11.81 7.01
N PRO A 196 -7.09 -13.03 7.12
CA PRO A 196 -7.93 -13.37 8.25
C PRO A 196 -7.11 -13.25 9.54
N ASP A 197 -7.75 -12.75 10.60
CA ASP A 197 -7.16 -12.66 11.93
C ASP A 197 -6.89 -14.09 12.47
N ARG A 198 -5.75 -14.62 12.05
CA ARG A 198 -5.19 -15.79 12.72
C ARG A 198 -4.39 -15.21 13.88
N ARG A 199 -4.87 -15.41 15.10
CA ARG A 199 -4.23 -15.02 16.35
C ARG A 199 -2.73 -15.30 16.26
N PHE A 200 -1.95 -14.26 15.90
CA PHE A 200 -0.50 -14.36 15.91
C PHE A 200 -0.07 -14.75 17.33
N ALA A 201 0.88 -15.66 17.43
CA ALA A 201 1.41 -16.08 18.72
C ALA A 201 1.77 -14.84 19.55
N PRO A 202 1.31 -14.75 20.80
CA PRO A 202 1.46 -13.56 21.66
C PRO A 202 2.89 -13.02 21.76
N ALA A 203 3.90 -13.89 21.61
CA ALA A 203 5.32 -13.53 21.61
C ALA A 203 5.79 -12.68 20.43
N PHE A 204 5.16 -12.77 19.26
CA PHE A 204 5.55 -11.96 18.10
C PHE A 204 4.96 -10.56 18.20
N VAL A 205 3.70 -10.46 18.65
CA VAL A 205 3.01 -9.17 18.85
C VAL A 205 3.68 -8.35 19.95
N SER A 206 4.15 -8.98 21.04
CA SER A 206 4.84 -8.30 22.11
C SER A 206 6.20 -7.73 21.71
N LYS A 207 6.90 -8.39 20.79
CA LYS A 207 8.20 -7.92 20.26
C LYS A 207 8.04 -6.70 19.34
N ILE A 208 6.95 -6.62 18.57
CA ILE A 208 6.62 -5.46 17.73
C ILE A 208 6.16 -4.28 18.59
N ARG A 209 5.38 -4.53 19.63
CA ARG A 209 4.92 -3.49 20.57
C ARG A 209 6.07 -2.75 21.27
N LYS A 210 7.12 -3.45 21.67
CA LYS A 210 8.29 -2.85 22.34
C LYS A 210 9.10 -1.87 21.48
N HIS A 211 8.96 -1.89 20.14
CA HIS A 211 9.68 -1.02 19.20
C HIS A 211 8.88 0.20 18.72
N ARG A 212 7.63 0.37 19.17
CA ARG A 212 6.74 1.43 18.69
C ARG A 212 6.45 2.49 19.76
N GLU A 213 7.45 3.25 20.15
CA GLU A 213 7.26 4.37 21.09
C GLU A 213 6.82 5.70 20.44
N GLY A 214 6.64 5.76 19.12
CA GLY A 214 6.23 6.96 18.39
C GLY A 214 4.72 7.22 18.36
N LYS A 215 4.32 8.47 18.08
CA LYS A 215 2.92 8.90 17.93
C LYS A 215 2.12 8.02 16.95
N PHE A 216 2.75 7.56 15.87
CA PHE A 216 2.13 6.71 14.85
C PHE A 216 1.86 5.29 15.37
N GLY A 217 2.77 4.72 16.14
CA GLY A 217 2.56 3.42 16.79
C GLY A 217 1.40 3.47 17.78
N LYS A 218 1.32 4.51 18.60
CA LYS A 218 0.19 4.73 19.53
C LYS A 218 -1.14 4.92 18.80
N PHE A 219 -1.14 5.60 17.65
CA PHE A 219 -2.31 5.73 16.81
C PHE A 219 -2.77 4.39 16.25
N LEU A 220 -1.87 3.58 15.69
CA LEU A 220 -2.20 2.24 15.19
C LEU A 220 -2.74 1.32 16.30
N ASP A 221 -2.16 1.40 17.51
CA ASP A 221 -2.67 0.64 18.67
C ASP A 221 -4.07 1.09 19.10
N SER A 222 -4.40 2.39 18.93
CA SER A 222 -5.71 2.94 19.26
C SER A 222 -6.82 2.51 18.29
N ILE A 223 -6.47 2.14 17.04
CA ILE A 223 -7.42 1.63 16.03
C ILE A 223 -7.39 0.10 15.91
N SER A 224 -6.51 -0.56 16.64
CA SER A 224 -6.48 -2.01 16.76
C SER A 224 -7.70 -2.48 17.54
N PHE A 225 -8.61 -3.20 16.88
CA PHE A 225 -9.83 -3.70 17.49
C PHE A 225 -9.49 -4.83 18.47
N HIS A 226 -9.86 -4.63 19.72
CA HIS A 226 -10.09 -5.72 20.65
C HIS A 226 -11.52 -6.23 20.38
N ASN A 227 -11.63 -7.40 19.80
CA ASN A 227 -12.81 -8.25 19.97
C ASN A 227 -12.63 -9.11 21.18
#